data_6856d9e08534b5e5690edc7173c732a6
#
_entry.id   6856d9e08534b5e5690edc7173c732a6
#
_cell.length_a   1.000
_cell.length_b   1.000
_cell.length_c   1.000
_cell.angle_alpha   90.00
_cell.angle_beta   90.00
_cell.angle_gamma   90.00
#
_symmetry.space_group_name_H-M   'P 1'
#
loop_
_entity.id
_entity.type
_entity.pdbx_description
1 polymer ?
#
loop_
_entity_poly.entity_id
_entity_poly.type
_entity_poly.pdbx_seq_one_letter_code
_entity_poly.pdbx_strand_id
1 'polypeptide(L)'
;GPLLVLQTYAPEILATVVDRLPRDTPVTILHHLGLPTQQLLTVTAQELPSFVGADHLTSLWIDELRTAGAASEDLVDLMRHLRQECAWDIEQTHASLTRHLLEEAYEAIDALEAYARALEGDGDVEATALHAEEELGDLLFQIVFHAELGDEEDRFNFTSLTDGVRNKLISRHPHVFGDVEVATAEEAASRWEQLKKKEKRRTSVTDGIAWQLPGLVLQAKLLRKARAVGIEIPTGEAAHERLVNAVTRLTVERHESDDAQRSAEPEVLWGEVIAALGELARWNGVDVESVARYEASKLRDHIVANEGLSLEQGSD
;
A
#
# COMPACT_ATOMS: atom_id res chain seq x y z
N GLY A 1 2.67 -28.66 5.20
CA GLY A 1 2.96 -29.93 5.88
C GLY A 1 4.33 -29.95 6.53
N PRO A 2 4.69 -31.03 7.27
CA PRO A 2 5.96 -31.10 7.99
C PRO A 2 7.17 -31.12 7.03
N LEU A 3 8.26 -30.49 7.46
CA LEU A 3 9.51 -30.45 6.72
C LEU A 3 10.66 -30.98 7.56
N LEU A 4 11.43 -31.91 7.01
CA LEU A 4 12.70 -32.36 7.58
C LEU A 4 13.86 -31.80 6.77
N VAL A 5 14.70 -30.96 7.39
CA VAL A 5 15.89 -30.41 6.77
C VAL A 5 17.11 -31.19 7.25
N LEU A 6 17.80 -31.84 6.33
CA LEU A 6 18.99 -32.65 6.61
C LEU A 6 20.28 -31.85 6.36
N GLN A 7 21.37 -32.35 6.95
CA GLN A 7 22.71 -31.78 6.76
C GLN A 7 22.89 -30.35 7.27
N THR A 8 22.28 -30.04 8.39
CA THR A 8 22.36 -28.71 9.02
C THR A 8 23.56 -28.60 9.97
N TYR A 9 24.71 -28.94 9.47
CA TYR A 9 25.92 -29.19 10.27
C TYR A 9 26.81 -27.95 10.51
N ALA A 10 26.44 -26.79 9.98
CA ALA A 10 27.22 -25.58 10.11
C ALA A 10 26.34 -24.37 10.40
N PRO A 11 26.81 -23.39 11.18
CA PRO A 11 26.04 -22.16 11.49
C PRO A 11 25.56 -21.40 10.24
N GLU A 12 26.37 -21.41 9.17
CA GLU A 12 26.03 -20.74 7.92
C GLU A 12 24.83 -21.40 7.22
N ILE A 13 24.70 -22.72 7.35
CA ILE A 13 23.54 -23.47 6.82
C ILE A 13 22.30 -23.17 7.64
N LEU A 14 22.44 -23.13 8.99
CA LEU A 14 21.34 -22.74 9.88
C LEU A 14 20.84 -21.32 9.54
N ALA A 15 21.74 -20.37 9.33
CA ALA A 15 21.39 -19.01 8.90
C ALA A 15 20.62 -19.01 7.57
N THR A 16 21.06 -19.82 6.59
CA THR A 16 20.38 -19.93 5.29
C THR A 16 18.96 -20.50 5.42
N VAL A 17 18.71 -21.38 6.38
CA VAL A 17 17.36 -21.92 6.66
C VAL A 17 16.51 -20.82 7.29
N VAL A 18 17.05 -20.07 8.25
CA VAL A 18 16.35 -18.96 8.91
C VAL A 18 15.88 -17.89 7.92
N ASP A 19 16.71 -17.53 6.95
CA ASP A 19 16.38 -16.52 5.92
C ASP A 19 15.15 -16.90 5.07
N ARG A 20 14.70 -18.15 5.15
CA ARG A 20 13.55 -18.68 4.40
C ARG A 20 12.32 -18.97 5.24
N LEU A 21 12.41 -18.76 6.55
CA LEU A 21 11.35 -19.05 7.50
C LEU A 21 10.82 -17.75 8.14
N PRO A 22 9.53 -17.66 8.47
CA PRO A 22 9.04 -16.67 9.40
C PRO A 22 9.82 -16.75 10.72
N ARG A 23 10.11 -15.59 11.34
CA ARG A 23 10.99 -15.49 12.51
C ARG A 23 10.53 -16.31 13.72
N ASP A 24 9.25 -16.42 13.91
CA ASP A 24 8.56 -17.11 15.01
C ASP A 24 8.26 -18.58 14.73
N THR A 25 8.61 -19.10 13.53
CA THR A 25 8.41 -20.51 13.17
C THR A 25 9.06 -21.44 14.18
N PRO A 26 8.32 -22.35 14.85
CA PRO A 26 8.93 -23.34 15.73
C PRO A 26 9.75 -24.34 14.93
N VAL A 27 11.00 -24.51 15.32
CA VAL A 27 11.95 -25.44 14.71
C VAL A 27 12.47 -26.37 15.78
N THR A 28 12.30 -27.68 15.60
CA THR A 28 12.89 -28.69 16.49
C THR A 28 14.24 -29.13 15.95
N ILE A 29 15.30 -28.87 16.70
CA ILE A 29 16.65 -29.34 16.43
C ILE A 29 16.72 -30.80 16.85
N LEU A 30 17.01 -31.66 15.90
CA LEU A 30 17.21 -33.09 16.07
C LEU A 30 18.71 -33.34 16.04
N HIS A 31 19.36 -33.35 17.21
CA HIS A 31 20.80 -33.52 17.31
C HIS A 31 21.11 -34.90 17.86
N HIS A 32 22.01 -35.67 17.20
CA HIS A 32 22.45 -36.99 17.59
C HIS A 32 21.33 -38.01 17.85
N LEU A 33 20.28 -38.02 17.04
CA LEU A 33 19.12 -38.92 17.21
C LEU A 33 19.55 -40.40 17.37
N GLY A 34 19.06 -41.05 18.38
CA GLY A 34 19.35 -42.46 18.66
C GLY A 34 20.67 -42.74 19.36
N LEU A 35 21.46 -41.73 19.69
CA LEU A 35 22.73 -41.83 20.42
C LEU A 35 22.53 -41.41 21.89
N PRO A 36 23.46 -41.84 22.80
CA PRO A 36 23.41 -41.40 24.21
C PRO A 36 23.50 -39.88 24.40
N THR A 37 24.02 -39.16 23.38
CA THR A 37 24.13 -37.70 23.34
C THR A 37 23.00 -37.01 22.63
N GLN A 38 21.88 -37.71 22.42
CA GLN A 38 20.69 -37.16 21.76
C GLN A 38 20.18 -35.91 22.48
N GLN A 39 19.85 -34.88 21.69
CA GLN A 39 19.18 -33.69 22.12
C GLN A 39 18.01 -33.39 21.17
N LEU A 40 16.88 -33.05 21.74
CA LEU A 40 15.71 -32.52 21.03
C LEU A 40 15.43 -31.17 21.65
N LEU A 41 15.54 -30.10 20.87
CA LEU A 41 15.36 -28.73 21.33
C LEU A 41 14.47 -27.99 20.35
N THR A 42 13.34 -27.50 20.81
CA THR A 42 12.47 -26.62 20.01
C THR A 42 12.82 -25.18 20.32
N VAL A 43 13.13 -24.43 19.28
CA VAL A 43 13.46 -22.99 19.30
C VAL A 43 12.66 -22.29 18.21
N THR A 44 12.59 -20.97 18.23
CA THR A 44 12.08 -20.22 17.09
C THR A 44 13.13 -20.11 15.99
N ALA A 45 12.72 -19.89 14.75
CA ALA A 45 13.63 -19.75 13.61
C ALA A 45 14.69 -18.65 13.89
N GLN A 46 14.30 -17.52 14.50
CA GLN A 46 15.23 -16.44 14.85
C GLN A 46 16.31 -16.84 15.88
N GLU A 47 16.01 -17.82 16.73
CA GLU A 47 16.96 -18.32 17.76
C GLU A 47 17.89 -19.42 17.23
N LEU A 48 17.52 -20.03 16.09
CA LEU A 48 18.25 -21.15 15.49
C LEU A 48 19.76 -20.88 15.29
N PRO A 49 20.22 -19.70 14.84
CA PRO A 49 21.64 -19.41 14.69
C PRO A 49 22.43 -19.42 16.01
N SER A 50 21.74 -19.32 17.15
CA SER A 50 22.37 -19.39 18.49
C SER A 50 22.70 -20.81 18.92
N PHE A 51 22.25 -21.82 18.20
CA PHE A 51 22.54 -23.22 18.51
C PHE A 51 24.02 -23.55 18.23
N VAL A 52 24.73 -23.80 19.30
CA VAL A 52 26.16 -24.17 19.25
C VAL A 52 26.30 -25.70 19.28
N GLY A 53 27.09 -26.24 18.38
CA GLY A 53 27.41 -27.67 18.32
C GLY A 53 26.72 -28.41 17.17
N ALA A 54 26.11 -27.70 16.22
CA ALA A 54 25.62 -28.33 15.00
C ALA A 54 26.74 -29.08 14.26
N ASP A 55 26.47 -30.34 13.91
CA ASP A 55 27.37 -31.23 13.19
C ASP A 55 26.62 -32.09 12.17
N HIS A 56 27.32 -33.05 11.54
CA HIS A 56 26.74 -33.92 10.51
C HIS A 56 25.59 -34.82 10.97
N LEU A 57 25.31 -34.89 12.27
CA LEU A 57 24.17 -35.61 12.88
C LEU A 57 23.10 -34.65 13.37
N THR A 58 23.12 -33.40 12.92
CA THR A 58 22.14 -32.41 13.21
C THR A 58 21.16 -32.29 12.04
N SER A 59 19.87 -32.34 12.35
CA SER A 59 18.76 -32.13 11.41
C SER A 59 17.73 -31.22 12.05
N LEU A 60 16.89 -30.58 11.25
CA LEU A 60 15.83 -29.73 11.73
C LEU A 60 14.47 -30.33 11.33
N TRP A 61 13.55 -30.30 12.26
CA TRP A 61 12.17 -30.67 12.04
C TRP A 61 11.28 -29.45 12.23
N ILE A 62 10.41 -29.21 11.27
CA ILE A 62 9.43 -28.15 11.29
C ILE A 62 8.08 -28.82 11.10
N ASP A 63 7.23 -28.80 12.15
CA ASP A 63 5.95 -29.51 12.15
C ASP A 63 5.01 -28.93 11.10
N GLU A 64 4.98 -27.61 11.02
CA GLU A 64 4.15 -26.89 10.06
C GLU A 64 4.94 -25.72 9.46
N LEU A 65 5.21 -25.80 8.17
CA LEU A 65 5.83 -24.72 7.45
C LEU A 65 4.74 -23.80 6.90
N ARG A 66 4.45 -22.73 7.63
CA ARG A 66 3.54 -21.69 7.16
C ARG A 66 4.31 -20.64 6.36
N THR A 67 4.50 -20.92 5.07
CA THR A 67 5.08 -19.94 4.13
C THR A 67 4.02 -18.93 3.69
N ALA A 68 4.47 -17.78 3.17
CA ALA A 68 3.56 -16.81 2.53
C ALA A 68 2.75 -17.45 1.39
N GLY A 69 3.34 -18.43 0.66
CA GLY A 69 2.63 -19.20 -0.36
C GLY A 69 1.51 -20.04 0.25
N ALA A 70 1.80 -20.82 1.30
CA ALA A 70 0.77 -21.61 1.99
C ALA A 70 -0.34 -20.74 2.59
N ALA A 71 0.01 -19.62 3.23
CA ALA A 71 -0.98 -18.69 3.76
C ALA A 71 -1.87 -18.08 2.67
N SER A 72 -1.31 -17.81 1.50
CA SER A 72 -2.07 -17.30 0.35
C SER A 72 -3.00 -18.36 -0.24
N GLU A 73 -2.55 -19.63 -0.31
CA GLU A 73 -3.38 -20.76 -0.74
C GLU A 73 -4.54 -20.99 0.23
N ASP A 74 -4.27 -20.99 1.54
CA ASP A 74 -5.29 -21.12 2.59
C ASP A 74 -6.36 -20.01 2.48
N LEU A 75 -5.95 -18.77 2.19
CA LEU A 75 -6.89 -17.65 2.02
C LEU A 75 -7.76 -17.80 0.77
N VAL A 76 -7.17 -18.25 -0.34
CA VAL A 76 -7.91 -18.52 -1.59
C VAL A 76 -8.91 -19.68 -1.36
N ASP A 77 -8.49 -20.75 -0.71
CA ASP A 77 -9.38 -21.89 -0.41
C ASP A 77 -10.50 -21.51 0.57
N LEU A 78 -10.19 -20.66 1.57
CA LEU A 78 -11.21 -20.09 2.46
C LEU A 78 -12.23 -19.27 1.66
N MET A 79 -11.79 -18.40 0.75
CA MET A 79 -12.69 -17.58 -0.06
C MET A 79 -13.61 -18.46 -0.93
N ARG A 80 -13.06 -19.46 -1.58
CA ARG A 80 -13.83 -20.45 -2.35
C ARG A 80 -14.89 -21.15 -1.50
N HIS A 81 -14.54 -21.50 -0.26
CA HIS A 81 -15.49 -22.11 0.66
C HIS A 81 -16.60 -21.15 1.08
N LEU A 82 -16.27 -19.89 1.39
CA LEU A 82 -17.25 -18.86 1.71
C LEU A 82 -18.20 -18.59 0.54
N ARG A 83 -17.72 -18.55 -0.68
CA ARG A 83 -18.53 -18.44 -1.90
C ARG A 83 -19.53 -19.59 -2.09
N GLN A 84 -19.31 -20.72 -1.46
CA GLN A 84 -20.20 -21.90 -1.56
C GLN A 84 -21.19 -21.99 -0.39
N GLU A 85 -20.83 -21.52 0.79
CA GLU A 85 -21.57 -21.79 2.02
C GLU A 85 -22.16 -20.54 2.69
N CYS A 86 -21.58 -19.35 2.48
CA CYS A 86 -22.06 -18.13 3.09
C CYS A 86 -23.07 -17.43 2.19
N ALA A 87 -24.30 -17.28 2.67
CA ALA A 87 -25.40 -16.68 1.90
C ALA A 87 -25.10 -15.24 1.44
N TRP A 88 -24.34 -14.46 2.23
CA TRP A 88 -23.97 -13.11 1.86
C TRP A 88 -22.89 -13.11 0.75
N ASP A 89 -21.84 -13.94 0.91
CA ASP A 89 -20.75 -14.03 -0.07
C ASP A 89 -21.25 -14.52 -1.42
N ILE A 90 -22.17 -15.50 -1.44
CA ILE A 90 -22.77 -16.06 -2.67
C ILE A 90 -23.46 -14.99 -3.52
N GLU A 91 -24.10 -14.00 -2.90
CA GLU A 91 -24.82 -12.93 -3.60
C GLU A 91 -23.89 -11.84 -4.16
N GLN A 92 -22.63 -11.78 -3.74
CA GLN A 92 -21.73 -10.71 -4.16
C GLN A 92 -21.30 -10.82 -5.63
N THR A 93 -21.08 -9.66 -6.22
CA THR A 93 -20.59 -9.48 -7.60
C THR A 93 -19.44 -8.48 -7.60
N HIS A 94 -18.69 -8.40 -8.70
CA HIS A 94 -17.69 -7.35 -8.89
C HIS A 94 -18.26 -5.94 -8.63
N ALA A 95 -19.49 -5.69 -9.06
CA ALA A 95 -20.13 -4.37 -8.91
C ALA A 95 -20.54 -4.09 -7.44
N SER A 96 -21.10 -5.08 -6.71
CA SER A 96 -21.51 -4.88 -5.32
C SER A 96 -20.32 -4.65 -4.39
N LEU A 97 -19.17 -5.28 -4.67
CA LEU A 97 -17.96 -5.19 -3.87
C LEU A 97 -17.12 -3.93 -4.15
N THR A 98 -17.37 -3.20 -5.25
CA THR A 98 -16.58 -2.01 -5.58
C THR A 98 -16.54 -0.99 -4.43
N ARG A 99 -17.65 -0.79 -3.72
CA ARG A 99 -17.71 0.13 -2.58
C ARG A 99 -16.85 -0.35 -1.40
N HIS A 100 -16.88 -1.65 -1.10
CA HIS A 100 -16.07 -2.23 -0.02
C HIS A 100 -14.59 -2.14 -0.35
N LEU A 101 -14.17 -2.49 -1.58
CA LEU A 101 -12.80 -2.30 -2.03
C LEU A 101 -12.32 -0.85 -1.87
N LEU A 102 -13.22 0.14 -2.07
CA LEU A 102 -12.89 1.55 -1.88
C LEU A 102 -12.78 1.92 -0.40
N GLU A 103 -13.68 1.42 0.45
CA GLU A 103 -13.68 1.59 1.91
C GLU A 103 -12.36 1.04 2.48
N GLU A 104 -12.05 -0.26 2.26
CA GLU A 104 -10.82 -0.90 2.71
C GLU A 104 -9.54 -0.20 2.19
N ALA A 105 -9.58 0.32 0.95
CA ALA A 105 -8.44 1.07 0.42
C ALA A 105 -8.19 2.38 1.19
N TYR A 106 -9.23 3.07 1.66
CA TYR A 106 -9.08 4.28 2.45
C TYR A 106 -8.70 3.97 3.91
N GLU A 107 -9.24 2.91 4.51
CA GLU A 107 -8.88 2.45 5.85
C GLU A 107 -7.41 2.03 5.89
N ALA A 108 -6.96 1.26 4.91
CA ALA A 108 -5.54 0.93 4.77
C ALA A 108 -4.64 2.17 4.59
N ILE A 109 -5.08 3.20 3.86
CA ILE A 109 -4.33 4.45 3.70
C ILE A 109 -4.24 5.18 5.05
N ASP A 110 -5.33 5.33 5.77
CA ASP A 110 -5.36 6.01 7.07
C ASP A 110 -4.46 5.30 8.10
N ALA A 111 -4.52 3.97 8.17
CA ALA A 111 -3.70 3.16 9.04
C ALA A 111 -2.20 3.28 8.69
N LEU A 112 -1.84 3.23 7.41
CA LEU A 112 -0.46 3.41 6.94
C LEU A 112 0.07 4.82 7.20
N GLU A 113 -0.75 5.86 7.03
CA GLU A 113 -0.37 7.24 7.35
C GLU A 113 -0.17 7.43 8.87
N ALA A 114 -1.01 6.78 9.71
CA ALA A 114 -0.83 6.77 11.16
C ALA A 114 0.45 6.05 11.58
N TYR A 115 0.73 4.89 10.98
CA TYR A 115 1.96 4.14 11.22
C TYR A 115 3.21 4.93 10.80
N ALA A 116 3.19 5.60 9.65
CA ALA A 116 4.30 6.43 9.20
C ALA A 116 4.58 7.58 10.18
N ARG A 117 3.54 8.26 10.71
CA ARG A 117 3.70 9.30 11.73
C ARG A 117 4.26 8.75 13.04
N ALA A 118 3.80 7.58 13.48
CA ALA A 118 4.32 6.93 14.67
C ALA A 118 5.83 6.62 14.56
N LEU A 119 6.30 6.22 13.37
CA LEU A 119 7.73 6.02 13.11
C LEU A 119 8.54 7.34 13.20
N GLU A 120 7.91 8.50 12.99
CA GLU A 120 8.51 9.83 13.15
C GLU A 120 8.40 10.35 14.60
N GLY A 121 7.79 9.57 15.50
CA GLY A 121 7.67 9.89 16.94
C GLY A 121 6.30 10.45 17.36
N ASP A 122 5.31 10.45 16.47
CA ASP A 122 3.94 10.88 16.74
C ASP A 122 3.00 9.67 16.82
N GLY A 123 3.04 8.95 17.95
CA GLY A 123 2.14 7.84 18.25
C GLY A 123 2.83 6.56 18.73
N ASP A 124 2.03 5.53 18.96
CA ASP A 124 2.46 4.19 19.33
C ASP A 124 2.76 3.35 18.07
N VAL A 125 4.04 3.07 17.86
CA VAL A 125 4.54 2.33 16.68
C VAL A 125 3.94 0.93 16.60
N GLU A 126 3.85 0.20 17.73
CA GLU A 126 3.37 -1.17 17.75
C GLU A 126 1.86 -1.25 17.51
N ALA A 127 1.09 -0.42 18.16
CA ALA A 127 -0.36 -0.35 17.96
C ALA A 127 -0.72 0.06 16.51
N THR A 128 -0.04 1.06 15.96
CA THR A 128 -0.30 1.50 14.57
C THR A 128 0.20 0.50 13.54
N ALA A 129 1.27 -0.26 13.82
CA ALA A 129 1.71 -1.35 12.94
C ALA A 129 0.68 -2.49 12.88
N LEU A 130 0.14 -2.90 14.04
CA LEU A 130 -0.90 -3.93 14.09
C LEU A 130 -2.17 -3.50 13.35
N HIS A 131 -2.59 -2.25 13.52
CA HIS A 131 -3.73 -1.71 12.78
C HIS A 131 -3.48 -1.65 11.27
N ALA A 132 -2.29 -1.23 10.84
CA ALA A 132 -1.93 -1.26 9.43
C ALA A 132 -1.87 -2.69 8.84
N GLU A 133 -1.47 -3.69 9.64
CA GLU A 133 -1.51 -5.10 9.24
C GLU A 133 -2.94 -5.58 9.05
N GLU A 134 -3.88 -5.23 9.94
CA GLU A 134 -5.30 -5.54 9.87
C GLU A 134 -5.90 -4.98 8.57
N GLU A 135 -5.81 -3.67 8.36
CA GLU A 135 -6.41 -3.00 7.19
C GLU A 135 -5.82 -3.45 5.85
N LEU A 136 -4.52 -3.75 5.82
CA LEU A 136 -3.89 -4.37 4.64
C LEU A 136 -4.41 -5.81 4.41
N GLY A 137 -4.76 -6.53 5.47
CA GLY A 137 -5.40 -7.84 5.42
C GLY A 137 -6.79 -7.75 4.78
N ASP A 138 -7.60 -6.79 5.18
CA ASP A 138 -8.96 -6.56 4.66
C ASP A 138 -8.92 -6.13 3.18
N LEU A 139 -7.97 -5.26 2.82
CA LEU A 139 -7.74 -4.93 1.42
C LEU A 139 -7.29 -6.16 0.59
N LEU A 140 -6.44 -7.03 1.14
CA LEU A 140 -6.05 -8.28 0.49
C LEU A 140 -7.24 -9.22 0.32
N PHE A 141 -8.12 -9.31 1.32
CA PHE A 141 -9.35 -10.08 1.23
C PHE A 141 -10.23 -9.62 0.06
N GLN A 142 -10.42 -8.31 -0.16
CA GLN A 142 -11.14 -7.79 -1.33
C GLN A 142 -10.50 -8.23 -2.65
N ILE A 143 -9.16 -8.23 -2.73
CA ILE A 143 -8.45 -8.68 -3.93
C ILE A 143 -8.68 -10.17 -4.19
N VAL A 144 -8.62 -11.01 -3.15
CA VAL A 144 -8.86 -12.46 -3.26
C VAL A 144 -10.31 -12.74 -3.63
N PHE A 145 -11.26 -11.99 -3.06
CA PHE A 145 -12.68 -12.11 -3.41
C PHE A 145 -12.92 -11.84 -4.90
N HIS A 146 -12.40 -10.73 -5.40
CA HIS A 146 -12.47 -10.43 -6.83
C HIS A 146 -11.76 -11.46 -7.71
N ALA A 147 -10.69 -12.08 -7.22
CA ALA A 147 -10.00 -13.14 -7.94
C ALA A 147 -10.83 -14.43 -8.04
N GLU A 148 -11.58 -14.78 -6.99
CA GLU A 148 -12.49 -15.93 -6.99
C GLU A 148 -13.69 -15.69 -7.92
N LEU A 149 -14.31 -14.49 -7.88
CA LEU A 149 -15.34 -14.12 -8.85
C LEU A 149 -14.86 -14.23 -10.30
N GLY A 150 -13.61 -13.82 -10.56
CA GLY A 150 -13.00 -13.94 -11.88
C GLY A 150 -12.74 -15.39 -12.30
N ASP A 151 -12.44 -16.28 -11.34
CA ASP A 151 -12.26 -17.72 -11.56
C ASP A 151 -13.61 -18.39 -11.88
N GLU A 152 -14.68 -18.03 -11.16
CA GLU A 152 -16.05 -18.49 -11.45
C GLU A 152 -16.53 -18.06 -12.86
N GLU A 153 -16.04 -16.96 -13.38
CA GLU A 153 -16.34 -16.45 -14.72
C GLU A 153 -15.41 -17.00 -15.82
N ASP A 154 -14.47 -17.88 -15.48
CA ASP A 154 -13.41 -18.38 -16.38
C ASP A 154 -12.60 -17.25 -17.06
N ARG A 155 -12.30 -16.15 -16.34
CA ARG A 155 -11.63 -14.95 -16.86
C ARG A 155 -10.21 -14.76 -16.32
N PHE A 156 -10.08 -14.76 -15.00
CA PHE A 156 -8.82 -14.60 -14.28
C PHE A 156 -8.97 -15.16 -12.87
N ASN A 157 -7.85 -15.44 -12.21
CA ASN A 157 -7.83 -15.92 -10.83
C ASN A 157 -6.63 -15.36 -10.07
N PHE A 158 -6.48 -15.72 -8.79
CA PHE A 158 -5.40 -15.22 -7.95
C PHE A 158 -4.01 -15.54 -8.53
N THR A 159 -3.81 -16.72 -9.10
CA THR A 159 -2.54 -17.10 -9.75
C THR A 159 -2.24 -16.19 -10.95
N SER A 160 -3.21 -16.00 -11.84
CA SER A 160 -3.02 -15.15 -13.02
C SER A 160 -2.79 -13.68 -12.66
N LEU A 161 -3.44 -13.17 -11.58
CA LEU A 161 -3.20 -11.83 -11.04
C LEU A 161 -1.76 -11.68 -10.52
N THR A 162 -1.30 -12.62 -9.71
CA THR A 162 0.05 -12.61 -9.12
C THR A 162 1.14 -12.75 -10.18
N ASP A 163 0.98 -13.67 -11.14
CA ASP A 163 1.90 -13.81 -12.27
C ASP A 163 1.90 -12.57 -13.17
N GLY A 164 0.74 -11.99 -13.42
CA GLY A 164 0.61 -10.78 -14.21
C GLY A 164 1.36 -9.59 -13.60
N VAL A 165 1.22 -9.36 -12.29
CA VAL A 165 1.95 -8.29 -11.61
C VAL A 165 3.44 -8.59 -11.51
N ARG A 166 3.83 -9.84 -11.18
CA ARG A 166 5.23 -10.28 -11.12
C ARG A 166 5.94 -10.04 -12.45
N ASN A 167 5.38 -10.53 -13.54
CA ASN A 167 5.99 -10.39 -14.87
C ASN A 167 6.09 -8.92 -15.29
N LYS A 168 5.08 -8.12 -15.01
CA LYS A 168 5.08 -6.67 -15.23
C LYS A 168 6.17 -5.97 -14.41
N LEU A 169 6.40 -6.36 -13.16
CA LEU A 169 7.45 -5.80 -12.33
C LEU A 169 8.84 -6.16 -12.86
N ILE A 170 9.08 -7.42 -13.21
CA ILE A 170 10.35 -7.87 -13.79
C ILE A 170 10.64 -7.12 -15.09
N SER A 171 9.68 -7.04 -16.01
CA SER A 171 9.88 -6.36 -17.30
C SER A 171 10.19 -4.88 -17.18
N ARG A 172 9.69 -4.22 -16.12
CA ARG A 172 9.88 -2.78 -15.88
C ARG A 172 11.07 -2.43 -15.00
N HIS A 173 11.78 -3.44 -14.48
CA HIS A 173 13.01 -3.25 -13.71
C HIS A 173 14.22 -3.94 -14.39
N PRO A 174 14.53 -3.60 -15.65
CA PRO A 174 15.66 -4.21 -16.35
C PRO A 174 17.01 -3.85 -15.74
N HIS A 175 17.07 -2.85 -14.86
CA HIS A 175 18.22 -2.49 -14.07
C HIS A 175 18.43 -3.37 -12.82
N VAL A 176 17.43 -4.19 -12.46
CA VAL A 176 17.52 -5.17 -11.36
C VAL A 176 17.64 -6.59 -11.91
N PHE A 177 16.88 -6.90 -12.96
CA PHE A 177 16.74 -8.25 -13.51
C PHE A 177 17.46 -8.46 -14.87
N GLY A 178 18.15 -7.45 -15.40
CA GLY A 178 18.88 -7.46 -16.65
C GLY A 178 20.18 -6.67 -16.57
N ASP A 179 20.76 -6.34 -17.73
CA ASP A 179 22.09 -5.73 -17.83
C ASP A 179 22.07 -4.20 -17.96
N VAL A 180 20.96 -3.57 -17.57
CA VAL A 180 20.78 -2.11 -17.73
C VAL A 180 21.21 -1.40 -16.46
N GLU A 181 22.16 -0.49 -16.55
CA GLU A 181 22.56 0.37 -15.43
C GLU A 181 21.66 1.61 -15.31
N VAL A 182 21.34 1.98 -14.08
CA VAL A 182 20.58 3.19 -13.70
C VAL A 182 21.27 3.79 -12.49
N ALA A 183 21.63 5.07 -12.58
CA ALA A 183 22.43 5.73 -11.53
C ALA A 183 21.56 6.43 -10.46
N THR A 184 20.32 6.84 -10.79
CA THR A 184 19.44 7.58 -9.87
C THR A 184 18.01 7.06 -9.87
N ALA A 185 17.28 7.38 -8.79
CA ALA A 185 15.86 7.05 -8.66
C ALA A 185 15.01 7.74 -9.74
N GLU A 186 15.37 8.97 -10.15
CA GLU A 186 14.68 9.72 -11.20
C GLU A 186 14.82 9.05 -12.55
N GLU A 187 16.01 8.54 -12.85
CA GLU A 187 16.29 7.81 -14.08
C GLU A 187 15.51 6.47 -14.12
N ALA A 188 15.44 5.76 -12.99
CA ALA A 188 14.62 4.57 -12.84
C ALA A 188 13.13 4.86 -13.08
N ALA A 189 12.60 5.92 -12.48
CA ALA A 189 11.21 6.34 -12.63
C ALA A 189 10.87 6.77 -14.07
N SER A 190 11.76 7.50 -14.73
CA SER A 190 11.59 7.90 -16.13
C SER A 190 11.52 6.68 -17.06
N ARG A 191 12.42 5.74 -16.87
CA ARG A 191 12.47 4.50 -17.66
C ARG A 191 11.24 3.63 -17.43
N TRP A 192 10.78 3.52 -16.18
CA TRP A 192 9.54 2.83 -15.85
C TRP A 192 8.34 3.36 -16.64
N GLU A 193 8.17 4.69 -16.71
CA GLU A 193 7.07 5.30 -17.47
C GLU A 193 7.21 5.06 -18.98
N GLN A 194 8.42 5.06 -19.52
CA GLN A 194 8.67 4.76 -20.94
C GLN A 194 8.29 3.32 -21.28
N LEU A 195 8.71 2.33 -20.46
CA LEU A 195 8.38 0.92 -20.64
C LEU A 195 6.87 0.70 -20.53
N LYS A 196 6.22 1.30 -19.56
CA LYS A 196 4.77 1.25 -19.38
C LYS A 196 3.99 1.83 -20.57
N LYS A 197 4.50 2.89 -21.20
CA LYS A 197 3.90 3.47 -22.40
C LYS A 197 4.02 2.51 -23.58
N LYS A 198 5.19 1.89 -23.75
CA LYS A 198 5.48 0.93 -24.84
C LYS A 198 4.61 -0.33 -24.74
N GLU A 199 4.53 -0.94 -23.55
CA GLU A 199 3.75 -2.16 -23.32
C GLU A 199 2.25 -1.98 -23.61
N LYS A 200 1.68 -0.85 -23.20
CA LYS A 200 0.23 -0.62 -23.29
C LYS A 200 -0.23 -0.02 -24.62
N ARG A 201 0.67 0.19 -25.60
CA ARG A 201 0.39 0.84 -26.90
C ARG A 201 -0.45 2.09 -26.75
N ARG A 202 -0.20 2.88 -25.71
CA ARG A 202 -0.98 4.08 -25.39
C ARG A 202 -0.74 5.18 -26.42
N THR A 203 -1.82 5.80 -26.86
CA THR A 203 -1.78 6.94 -27.79
C THR A 203 -1.60 8.24 -27.05
N SER A 204 -2.12 8.34 -25.81
CA SER A 204 -1.96 9.50 -24.94
C SER A 204 -1.26 9.11 -23.63
N VAL A 205 -0.57 10.05 -23.01
CA VAL A 205 -0.02 9.91 -21.65
C VAL A 205 -1.12 9.82 -20.59
N THR A 206 -2.32 10.29 -20.91
CA THR A 206 -3.50 10.23 -20.04
C THR A 206 -4.27 8.92 -20.12
N ASP A 207 -3.96 8.08 -21.12
CA ASP A 207 -4.62 6.77 -21.26
C ASP A 207 -4.45 5.91 -20.00
N GLY A 208 -5.56 5.35 -19.51
CA GLY A 208 -5.60 4.49 -18.33
C GLY A 208 -5.40 5.24 -17.01
N ILE A 209 -5.69 6.52 -16.97
CA ILE A 209 -5.93 7.24 -15.71
C ILE A 209 -7.36 6.91 -15.27
N ALA A 210 -7.51 6.46 -14.03
CA ALA A 210 -8.84 6.33 -13.42
C ALA A 210 -9.37 7.73 -13.11
N TRP A 211 -10.43 8.14 -13.78
CA TRP A 211 -11.04 9.48 -13.62
C TRP A 211 -11.84 9.62 -12.32
N GLN A 212 -12.14 8.50 -11.65
CA GLN A 212 -12.82 8.43 -10.35
C GLN A 212 -11.88 8.68 -9.16
N LEU A 213 -10.61 8.90 -9.39
CA LEU A 213 -9.67 9.29 -8.34
C LEU A 213 -10.13 10.59 -7.65
N PRO A 214 -9.85 10.76 -6.36
CA PRO A 214 -10.03 12.05 -5.68
C PRO A 214 -9.39 13.19 -6.47
N GLY A 215 -10.04 14.37 -6.50
CA GLY A 215 -9.66 15.45 -7.39
C GLY A 215 -8.20 15.91 -7.26
N LEU A 216 -7.69 15.98 -6.03
CA LEU A 216 -6.30 16.38 -5.77
C LEU A 216 -5.30 15.30 -6.22
N VAL A 217 -5.62 14.02 -6.01
CA VAL A 217 -4.82 12.89 -6.52
C VAL A 217 -4.80 12.89 -8.05
N LEU A 218 -5.97 13.09 -8.68
CA LEU A 218 -6.10 13.18 -10.13
C LEU A 218 -5.26 14.33 -10.68
N GLN A 219 -5.34 15.52 -10.07
CA GLN A 219 -4.56 16.69 -10.45
C GLN A 219 -3.05 16.41 -10.34
N ALA A 220 -2.57 15.90 -9.21
CA ALA A 220 -1.16 15.58 -9.01
C ALA A 220 -0.65 14.59 -10.08
N LYS A 221 -1.48 13.60 -10.44
CA LYS A 221 -1.18 12.63 -11.49
C LYS A 221 -1.11 13.28 -12.88
N LEU A 222 -2.05 14.18 -13.20
CA LEU A 222 -2.08 14.91 -14.47
C LEU A 222 -0.89 15.89 -14.60
N LEU A 223 -0.53 16.62 -13.55
CA LEU A 223 0.63 17.50 -13.53
C LEU A 223 1.94 16.73 -13.82
N ARG A 224 2.09 15.54 -13.24
CA ARG A 224 3.23 14.66 -13.52
C ARG A 224 3.26 14.21 -14.99
N LYS A 225 2.09 13.89 -15.56
CA LYS A 225 1.96 13.47 -16.96
C LYS A 225 2.20 14.61 -17.94
N ALA A 226 1.70 15.80 -17.64
CA ALA A 226 1.92 17.02 -18.43
C ALA A 226 3.41 17.31 -18.60
N ARG A 227 4.18 17.27 -17.51
CA ARG A 227 5.63 17.45 -17.58
C ARG A 227 6.34 16.40 -18.46
N ALA A 228 5.87 15.15 -18.43
CA ALA A 228 6.45 14.07 -19.24
C ALA A 228 6.27 14.27 -20.77
N VAL A 229 5.39 15.19 -21.20
CA VAL A 229 5.16 15.55 -22.61
C VAL A 229 5.59 16.97 -22.91
N GLY A 230 6.36 17.60 -22.01
CA GLY A 230 6.94 18.92 -22.25
C GLY A 230 5.98 20.11 -22.02
N ILE A 231 4.83 19.87 -21.38
CA ILE A 231 3.97 20.99 -20.96
C ILE A 231 4.64 21.67 -19.77
N GLU A 232 4.88 22.95 -19.90
CA GLU A 232 5.44 23.76 -18.83
C GLU A 232 4.40 23.95 -17.72
N ILE A 233 4.81 23.64 -16.50
CA ILE A 233 4.03 23.84 -15.28
C ILE A 233 4.78 24.87 -14.45
N PRO A 234 4.10 25.88 -13.93
CA PRO A 234 4.72 26.89 -13.07
C PRO A 234 5.50 26.24 -11.91
N THR A 235 6.67 26.77 -11.63
CA THR A 235 7.57 26.29 -10.58
C THR A 235 8.13 27.47 -9.78
N GLY A 236 8.57 27.22 -8.55
CA GLY A 236 9.18 28.25 -7.71
C GLY A 236 8.28 29.45 -7.51
N GLU A 237 8.83 30.64 -7.77
CA GLU A 237 8.14 31.92 -7.58
C GLU A 237 6.91 32.07 -8.50
N ALA A 238 6.98 31.58 -9.73
CA ALA A 238 5.84 31.63 -10.66
C ALA A 238 4.63 30.80 -10.15
N ALA A 239 4.86 29.65 -9.53
CA ALA A 239 3.79 28.86 -8.90
C ALA A 239 3.21 29.58 -7.67
N HIS A 240 4.06 30.23 -6.88
CA HIS A 240 3.64 31.05 -5.74
C HIS A 240 2.79 32.24 -6.17
N GLU A 241 3.28 33.03 -7.14
CA GLU A 241 2.52 34.16 -7.68
C GLU A 241 1.17 33.74 -8.25
N ARG A 242 1.11 32.61 -8.95
CA ARG A 242 -0.13 32.11 -9.49
C ARG A 242 -1.14 31.80 -8.39
N LEU A 243 -0.72 31.19 -7.29
CA LEU A 243 -1.61 30.93 -6.14
C LEU A 243 -2.08 32.24 -5.50
N VAL A 244 -1.16 33.19 -5.26
CA VAL A 244 -1.51 34.51 -4.70
C VAL A 244 -2.51 35.23 -5.59
N ASN A 245 -2.30 35.22 -6.90
CA ASN A 245 -3.22 35.86 -7.86
C ASN A 245 -4.60 35.18 -7.86
N ALA A 246 -4.66 33.83 -7.82
CA ALA A 246 -5.92 33.10 -7.77
C ALA A 246 -6.71 33.41 -6.48
N VAL A 247 -6.04 33.42 -5.33
CA VAL A 247 -6.65 33.79 -4.04
C VAL A 247 -7.10 35.24 -4.05
N THR A 248 -6.29 36.15 -4.58
CA THR A 248 -6.66 37.57 -4.68
C THR A 248 -7.90 37.78 -5.54
N ARG A 249 -7.99 37.13 -6.69
CA ARG A 249 -9.20 37.18 -7.53
C ARG A 249 -10.43 36.66 -6.80
N LEU A 250 -10.32 35.52 -6.12
CA LEU A 250 -11.41 34.96 -5.33
C LEU A 250 -11.91 35.92 -4.25
N THR A 251 -11.03 36.70 -3.61
CA THR A 251 -11.39 37.64 -2.55
C THR A 251 -11.94 38.96 -3.11
N VAL A 252 -11.38 39.50 -4.18
CA VAL A 252 -11.83 40.78 -4.79
C VAL A 252 -13.20 40.64 -5.42
N GLU A 253 -13.42 39.64 -6.24
CA GLU A 253 -14.74 39.43 -6.90
C GLU A 253 -15.86 39.12 -5.89
N ARG A 254 -15.54 38.69 -4.68
CA ARG A 254 -16.51 38.48 -3.61
C ARG A 254 -16.92 39.78 -2.92
N HIS A 255 -16.09 40.79 -2.94
CA HIS A 255 -16.38 42.11 -2.31
C HIS A 255 -17.03 43.10 -3.26
N GLU A 256 -16.85 42.95 -4.57
CA GLU A 256 -17.43 43.88 -5.58
C GLU A 256 -18.84 43.49 -6.04
N SER A 257 -19.36 42.34 -5.60
CA SER A 257 -20.65 41.79 -6.07
C SER A 257 -21.85 42.18 -5.22
N ASP A 258 -22.09 43.48 -5.06
CA ASP A 258 -23.41 43.99 -4.63
C ASP A 258 -24.35 44.31 -5.81
N ASP A 259 -23.92 44.20 -7.07
CA ASP A 259 -24.73 44.38 -8.27
C ASP A 259 -24.40 43.37 -9.39
N ALA A 260 -25.39 42.71 -9.84
CA ALA A 260 -25.86 42.04 -11.09
C ALA A 260 -24.85 41.62 -12.19
N GLN A 261 -23.53 41.72 -12.05
CA GLN A 261 -22.54 41.25 -13.02
C GLN A 261 -21.38 40.50 -12.36
N ARG A 262 -21.62 39.25 -11.95
CA ARG A 262 -20.53 38.35 -11.61
C ARG A 262 -19.72 38.04 -12.87
N SER A 263 -18.42 38.40 -12.90
CA SER A 263 -17.55 38.17 -14.05
C SER A 263 -17.12 36.68 -14.18
N ALA A 264 -17.18 35.91 -13.11
CA ALA A 264 -16.94 34.47 -13.12
C ALA A 264 -17.79 33.75 -12.07
N GLU A 265 -18.20 32.50 -12.36
CA GLU A 265 -18.89 31.66 -11.38
C GLU A 265 -17.93 31.29 -10.21
N PRO A 266 -18.42 31.26 -8.94
CA PRO A 266 -17.59 30.95 -7.79
C PRO A 266 -16.79 29.66 -7.93
N GLU A 267 -17.38 28.63 -8.55
CA GLU A 267 -16.73 27.35 -8.81
C GLU A 267 -15.46 27.45 -9.67
N VAL A 268 -15.48 28.38 -10.65
CA VAL A 268 -14.31 28.63 -11.52
C VAL A 268 -13.17 29.23 -10.71
N LEU A 269 -13.45 30.21 -9.86
CA LEU A 269 -12.45 30.86 -9.01
C LEU A 269 -11.84 29.90 -7.99
N TRP A 270 -12.65 29.08 -7.33
CA TRP A 270 -12.18 28.01 -6.46
C TRP A 270 -11.36 26.97 -7.22
N GLY A 271 -11.77 26.62 -8.44
CA GLY A 271 -11.01 25.74 -9.32
C GLY A 271 -9.62 26.25 -9.64
N GLU A 272 -9.46 27.56 -9.88
CA GLU A 272 -8.17 28.20 -10.11
C GLU A 272 -7.27 28.14 -8.86
N VAL A 273 -7.82 28.38 -7.66
CA VAL A 273 -7.10 28.28 -6.40
C VAL A 273 -6.61 26.85 -6.16
N ILE A 274 -7.47 25.85 -6.32
CA ILE A 274 -7.13 24.43 -6.16
C ILE A 274 -6.05 24.03 -7.18
N ALA A 275 -6.17 24.49 -8.44
CA ALA A 275 -5.19 24.19 -9.48
C ALA A 275 -3.82 24.77 -9.12
N ALA A 276 -3.76 26.04 -8.73
CA ALA A 276 -2.51 26.72 -8.36
C ALA A 276 -1.88 26.13 -7.08
N LEU A 277 -2.72 25.75 -6.10
CA LEU A 277 -2.27 25.06 -4.88
C LEU A 277 -1.57 23.74 -5.22
N GLY A 278 -2.17 22.91 -6.08
CA GLY A 278 -1.58 21.64 -6.50
C GLY A 278 -0.25 21.80 -7.25
N GLU A 279 -0.10 22.86 -8.06
CA GLU A 279 1.17 23.18 -8.74
C GLU A 279 2.26 23.56 -7.75
N LEU A 280 1.96 24.45 -6.80
CA LEU A 280 2.91 24.88 -5.77
C LEU A 280 3.29 23.74 -4.82
N ALA A 281 2.32 22.97 -4.36
CA ALA A 281 2.55 21.80 -3.49
C ALA A 281 3.45 20.77 -4.18
N ARG A 282 3.19 20.48 -5.45
CA ARG A 282 4.03 19.60 -6.25
C ARG A 282 5.47 20.10 -6.34
N TRP A 283 5.69 21.41 -6.53
CA TRP A 283 7.03 21.99 -6.55
C TRP A 283 7.76 21.76 -5.22
N ASN A 284 7.05 21.88 -4.11
CA ASN A 284 7.58 21.66 -2.76
C ASN A 284 7.64 20.19 -2.34
N GLY A 285 7.25 19.24 -3.19
CA GLY A 285 7.24 17.82 -2.87
C GLY A 285 6.12 17.42 -1.88
N VAL A 286 5.06 18.22 -1.77
CA VAL A 286 3.94 17.99 -0.84
C VAL A 286 2.80 17.25 -1.55
N ASP A 287 2.28 16.22 -0.91
CA ASP A 287 1.02 15.57 -1.30
C ASP A 287 -0.16 16.30 -0.65
N VAL A 288 -0.90 17.07 -1.47
CA VAL A 288 -2.01 17.90 -0.98
C VAL A 288 -3.16 17.05 -0.46
N GLU A 289 -3.42 15.88 -1.04
CA GLU A 289 -4.48 14.98 -0.59
C GLU A 289 -4.21 14.46 0.82
N SER A 290 -2.99 13.96 1.07
CA SER A 290 -2.60 13.48 2.41
C SER A 290 -2.63 14.60 3.45
N VAL A 291 -2.15 15.81 3.09
CA VAL A 291 -2.23 16.97 3.98
C VAL A 291 -3.68 17.36 4.28
N ALA A 292 -4.56 17.35 3.28
CA ALA A 292 -5.98 17.68 3.47
C ALA A 292 -6.66 16.66 4.39
N ARG A 293 -6.39 15.35 4.25
CA ARG A 293 -6.89 14.31 5.16
C ARG A 293 -6.35 14.50 6.58
N TYR A 294 -5.06 14.79 6.72
CA TYR A 294 -4.46 15.05 8.03
C TYR A 294 -5.08 16.25 8.74
N GLU A 295 -5.33 17.35 8.04
CA GLU A 295 -6.03 18.49 8.65
C GLU A 295 -7.49 18.16 9.01
N ALA A 296 -8.17 17.32 8.21
CA ALA A 296 -9.50 16.83 8.54
C ALA A 296 -9.49 15.92 9.78
N SER A 297 -8.46 15.07 9.95
CA SER A 297 -8.33 14.23 11.15
C SER A 297 -8.17 15.05 12.43
N LYS A 298 -7.39 16.14 12.40
CA LYS A 298 -7.27 17.08 13.52
C LYS A 298 -8.61 17.71 13.89
N LEU A 299 -9.42 18.06 12.89
CA LEU A 299 -10.76 18.60 13.12
C LEU A 299 -11.66 17.56 13.78
N ARG A 300 -11.61 16.31 13.33
CA ARG A 300 -12.33 15.18 13.96
C ARG A 300 -11.92 15.04 15.43
N ASP A 301 -10.63 15.03 15.72
CA ASP A 301 -10.12 14.86 17.09
C ASP A 301 -10.56 16.03 17.98
N HIS A 302 -10.60 17.24 17.44
CA HIS A 302 -11.13 18.41 18.16
C HIS A 302 -12.64 18.30 18.43
N ILE A 303 -13.42 17.76 17.50
CA ILE A 303 -14.86 17.50 17.68
C ILE A 303 -15.06 16.48 18.80
N VAL A 304 -14.36 15.34 18.76
CA VAL A 304 -14.44 14.27 19.78
C VAL A 304 -14.09 14.80 21.18
N ALA A 305 -13.01 15.59 21.28
CA ALA A 305 -12.61 16.19 22.54
C ALA A 305 -13.69 17.13 23.12
N ASN A 306 -14.37 17.90 22.25
CA ASN A 306 -15.45 18.79 22.70
C ASN A 306 -16.74 18.02 23.06
N GLU A 307 -17.05 16.92 22.39
CA GLU A 307 -18.18 16.06 22.76
C GLU A 307 -17.95 15.40 24.12
N GLY A 308 -16.73 14.92 24.43
CA GLY A 308 -16.35 14.39 25.74
C GLY A 308 -16.51 15.40 26.88
N LEU A 309 -16.07 16.63 26.65
CA LEU A 309 -16.23 17.71 27.60
C LEU A 309 -17.71 18.09 27.88
N SER A 310 -18.55 17.98 26.86
CA SER A 310 -20.00 18.26 26.98
C SER A 310 -20.72 17.19 27.80
N LEU A 311 -20.30 15.94 27.76
CA LEU A 311 -20.85 14.84 28.55
C LEU A 311 -20.47 14.94 30.03
N GLU A 312 -19.25 15.40 30.34
CA GLU A 312 -18.81 15.61 31.72
C GLU A 312 -19.50 16.82 32.40
N GLN A 313 -19.87 17.86 31.64
CA GLN A 313 -20.55 19.05 32.17
C GLN A 313 -22.08 18.88 32.34
N GLY A 314 -22.65 17.82 31.73
CA GLY A 314 -24.10 17.51 31.84
C GLY A 314 -24.47 16.53 32.94
N SER A 315 -23.53 16.13 33.82
CA SER A 315 -23.74 15.18 34.90
C SER A 315 -23.67 15.79 36.31
N ASP A 316 -23.86 17.13 36.46
CA ASP A 316 -24.04 17.81 37.74
C ASP A 316 -25.53 18.09 38.08
#